data_02f8181bcd7882193e837a212fd403e7
#
_entry.id   02f8181bcd7882193e837a212fd403e7
#
_cell.length_a   1.000
_cell.length_b   1.000
_cell.length_c   1.000
_cell.angle_alpha   90.00
_cell.angle_beta   90.00
_cell.angle_gamma   90.00
#
_symmetry.space_group_name_H-M   'P 1'
#
loop_
_entity.id
_entity.type
_entity.pdbx_description
1 polymer ?
#
loop_
_entity_poly.entity_id
_entity_poly.type
_entity_poly.pdbx_seq_one_letter_code
_entity_poly.pdbx_strand_id
1 'polypeptide(L)' 'MGTLIQQAAAERHCPVTLELGGKGPQLVFDDADVDAALPFIVNAIVQNSGQTCSAGSRLLVQRGLYEPLLQRLGEAFSTL' A
#
# COMPACT_ATOMS: atom_id res chain seq x y z
N MET A 1 6.60 15.21 11.78
CA MET A 1 7.01 16.25 10.78
C MET A 1 5.84 17.13 10.36
N GLY A 2 4.67 16.57 10.05
CA GLY A 2 3.49 17.35 9.64
C GLY A 2 3.09 18.42 10.66
N THR A 3 3.11 18.10 11.94
CA THR A 3 2.78 19.07 13.01
C THR A 3 3.73 20.25 13.03
N LEU A 4 5.03 20.01 12.86
CA LEU A 4 6.01 21.07 12.83
C LEU A 4 5.82 22.01 11.63
N ILE A 5 5.48 21.46 10.48
CA ILE A 5 5.22 22.23 9.28
C ILE A 5 3.96 23.08 9.45
N GLN A 6 2.90 22.52 10.03
CA GLN A 6 1.68 23.27 10.29
C GLN A 6 1.91 24.43 11.26
N GLN A 7 2.70 24.20 12.31
CA GLN A 7 3.03 25.23 13.28
C GLN A 7 3.82 26.38 12.63
N ALA A 8 4.80 26.04 11.80
CA ALA A 8 5.57 27.05 11.08
C ALA A 8 4.71 27.88 10.12
N ALA A 9 3.80 27.21 9.39
CA ALA A 9 2.90 27.89 8.47
C ALA A 9 1.89 28.78 9.20
N ALA A 10 1.43 28.37 10.38
CA ALA A 10 0.47 29.14 11.18
C ALA A 10 1.03 30.51 11.59
N GLU A 11 2.31 30.61 11.87
CA GLU A 11 2.95 31.87 12.23
C GLU A 11 2.88 32.89 11.09
N ARG A 12 2.79 32.43 9.85
CA ARG A 12 2.75 33.29 8.66
C ARG A 12 1.36 33.32 8.01
N HIS A 13 0.38 32.66 8.61
CA HIS A 13 -0.98 32.52 8.06
C HIS A 13 -0.99 31.92 6.66
N CYS A 14 -0.06 30.98 6.38
CA CYS A 14 0.03 30.29 5.10
C CYS A 14 -0.89 29.06 5.07
N PRO A 15 -1.63 28.84 3.98
CA PRO A 15 -2.35 27.57 3.81
C PRO A 15 -1.35 26.43 3.60
N VAL A 16 -1.68 25.25 4.15
CA VAL A 16 -0.84 24.05 4.09
C VAL A 16 -1.65 22.85 3.64
N THR A 17 -1.10 22.11 2.68
CA THR A 17 -1.60 20.79 2.34
C THR A 17 -0.55 19.76 2.78
N LEU A 18 -0.97 18.77 3.56
CA LEU A 18 -0.07 17.75 4.08
C LEU A 18 -0.31 16.41 3.40
N GLU A 19 0.77 15.79 2.92
CA GLU A 19 0.77 14.43 2.44
C GLU A 19 1.78 13.64 3.26
N LEU A 20 1.29 12.70 4.03
CA LEU A 20 2.08 12.00 5.04
C LEU A 20 2.12 10.52 4.76
N GLY A 21 2.91 9.81 5.55
CA GLY A 21 3.02 8.37 5.43
C GLY A 21 1.75 7.65 5.85
N GLY A 22 1.66 6.39 5.48
CA GLY A 22 0.53 5.55 5.83
C GLY A 22 0.74 4.13 5.35
N LYS A 23 -0.28 3.28 5.61
CA LYS A 23 -0.30 1.89 5.16
C LYS A 23 -1.58 1.66 4.39
N GLY A 24 -1.50 1.82 3.07
CA GLY A 24 -2.63 1.70 2.15
C GLY A 24 -3.17 0.28 2.11
N PRO A 25 -4.50 0.09 2.10
CA PRO A 25 -5.10 -1.24 1.93
C PRO A 25 -5.19 -1.63 0.46
N GLN A 26 -5.08 -2.94 0.20
CA GLN A 26 -5.44 -3.55 -1.07
C GLN A 26 -6.55 -4.56 -0.80
N LEU A 27 -7.63 -4.52 -1.58
CA LEU A 27 -8.79 -5.38 -1.40
C LEU A 27 -8.87 -6.39 -2.55
N VAL A 28 -8.99 -7.67 -2.21
CA VAL A 28 -9.11 -8.75 -3.20
C VAL A 28 -10.35 -9.57 -2.89
N PHE A 29 -11.31 -9.54 -3.80
CA PHE A 29 -12.55 -10.32 -3.71
C PHE A 29 -12.40 -11.64 -4.45
N ASP A 30 -13.24 -12.64 -4.11
CA ASP A 30 -13.12 -14.00 -4.63
C ASP A 30 -13.47 -14.13 -6.12
N ASP A 31 -14.07 -13.13 -6.73
CA ASP A 31 -14.29 -13.08 -8.18
C ASP A 31 -13.13 -12.43 -8.96
N ALA A 32 -12.04 -12.05 -8.26
CA ALA A 32 -10.89 -11.43 -8.90
C ALA A 32 -10.06 -12.43 -9.70
N ASP A 33 -9.47 -11.97 -10.80
CA ASP A 33 -8.47 -12.74 -11.55
C ASP A 33 -7.12 -12.61 -10.84
N VAL A 34 -6.77 -13.58 -10.03
CA VAL A 34 -5.56 -13.57 -9.22
C VAL A 34 -4.31 -13.51 -10.08
N ASP A 35 -4.28 -14.22 -11.21
CA ASP A 35 -3.10 -14.22 -12.10
C ASP A 35 -2.83 -12.84 -12.67
N ALA A 36 -3.88 -12.12 -13.08
CA ALA A 36 -3.73 -10.77 -13.61
C ALA A 36 -3.43 -9.76 -12.51
N ALA A 37 -3.99 -9.96 -11.30
CA ALA A 37 -3.84 -9.01 -10.20
C ALA A 37 -2.50 -9.12 -9.48
N LEU A 38 -1.89 -10.32 -9.45
CA LEU A 38 -0.70 -10.59 -8.64
C LEU A 38 0.47 -9.64 -8.90
N PRO A 39 0.87 -9.33 -10.14
CA PRO A 39 1.96 -8.40 -10.39
C PRO A 39 1.69 -7.01 -9.82
N PHE A 40 0.43 -6.54 -9.91
CA PHE A 40 0.05 -5.23 -9.38
C PHE A 40 0.09 -5.19 -7.87
N ILE A 41 -0.35 -6.27 -7.21
CA ILE A 41 -0.32 -6.40 -5.75
C ILE A 41 1.12 -6.33 -5.25
N VAL A 42 2.02 -7.13 -5.83
CA VAL A 42 3.42 -7.18 -5.44
C VAL A 42 4.09 -5.83 -5.67
N ASN A 43 3.88 -5.24 -6.84
CA ASN A 43 4.51 -3.96 -7.18
C ASN A 43 4.04 -2.83 -6.26
N ALA A 44 2.78 -2.85 -5.85
CA ALA A 44 2.25 -1.81 -4.95
C ALA A 44 2.94 -1.80 -3.59
N ILE A 45 3.45 -2.96 -3.17
CA ILE A 45 4.16 -3.08 -1.88
C ILE A 45 5.65 -2.75 -2.04
N VAL A 46 6.30 -3.28 -3.09
CA VAL A 46 7.76 -3.27 -3.18
C VAL A 46 8.34 -2.06 -3.88
N GLN A 47 7.53 -1.24 -4.54
CA GLN A 47 8.04 -0.06 -5.24
C GLN A 47 8.82 0.84 -4.28
N ASN A 48 9.97 1.33 -4.73
CA ASN A 48 10.85 2.17 -3.91
C ASN A 48 11.20 1.53 -2.56
N SER A 49 11.40 0.19 -2.55
CA SER A 49 11.68 -0.60 -1.34
C SER A 49 10.60 -0.45 -0.25
N GLY A 50 9.35 -0.22 -0.65
CA GLY A 50 8.23 0.00 0.26
C GLY A 50 8.17 1.40 0.87
N GLN A 51 9.07 2.29 0.48
CA GLN A 51 9.16 3.65 1.05
C GLN A 51 8.35 4.64 0.20
N THR A 52 7.06 4.37 0.09
CA THR A 52 6.13 5.20 -0.68
C THR A 52 4.86 5.40 0.14
N CYS A 53 4.37 6.62 0.24
CA CYS A 53 3.16 6.91 1.01
C CYS A 53 1.93 6.19 0.46
N SER A 54 1.90 5.87 -0.83
CA SER A 54 0.82 5.14 -1.48
C SER A 54 1.05 3.62 -1.53
N ALA A 55 2.09 3.09 -0.86
CA ALA A 55 2.37 1.65 -0.88
C ALA A 55 1.19 0.86 -0.30
N GLY A 56 0.74 -0.17 -1.03
CA GLY A 56 -0.33 -1.04 -0.61
C GLY A 56 0.16 -2.12 0.36
N SER A 57 0.51 -1.71 1.58
CA SER A 57 1.18 -2.57 2.55
C SER A 57 0.24 -3.42 3.40
N ARG A 58 -1.08 -3.25 3.25
CA ARG A 58 -2.09 -4.12 3.87
C ARG A 58 -2.90 -4.80 2.78
N LEU A 59 -3.00 -6.12 2.85
CA LEU A 59 -3.75 -6.91 1.88
C LEU A 59 -4.95 -7.55 2.57
N LEU A 60 -6.14 -7.20 2.11
CA LEU A 60 -7.40 -7.72 2.63
C LEU A 60 -8.00 -8.64 1.59
N VAL A 61 -8.11 -9.93 1.91
CA VAL A 61 -8.48 -10.98 0.97
C VAL A 61 -9.77 -11.66 1.43
N GLN A 62 -10.72 -11.82 0.52
CA GLN A 62 -11.91 -12.59 0.79
C GLN A 62 -11.55 -14.06 1.05
N ARG A 63 -12.26 -14.68 2.00
CA ARG A 63 -11.87 -15.99 2.55
C ARG A 63 -11.66 -17.06 1.47
N GLY A 64 -12.45 -17.06 0.40
CA GLY A 64 -12.35 -18.06 -0.67
C GLY A 64 -11.03 -18.04 -1.42
N LEU A 65 -10.32 -16.91 -1.43
CA LEU A 65 -9.03 -16.77 -2.10
C LEU A 65 -7.84 -16.75 -1.14
N TYR A 66 -8.07 -16.80 0.17
CA TYR A 66 -7.01 -16.56 1.16
C TYR A 66 -5.81 -17.51 1.00
N GLU A 67 -6.07 -18.81 1.01
CA GLU A 67 -4.99 -19.81 0.92
C GLU A 67 -4.28 -19.80 -0.43
N PRO A 68 -5.00 -19.85 -1.58
CA PRO A 68 -4.35 -19.81 -2.88
C PRO A 68 -3.54 -18.54 -3.11
N LEU A 69 -4.07 -17.39 -2.72
CA LEU A 69 -3.37 -16.12 -2.91
C LEU A 69 -2.14 -16.01 -2.01
N LEU A 70 -2.24 -16.45 -0.77
CA LEU A 70 -1.11 -16.43 0.17
C LEU A 70 0.06 -17.24 -0.36
N GLN A 71 -0.22 -18.43 -0.91
CA GLN A 71 0.79 -19.31 -1.48
C GLN A 71 1.47 -18.65 -2.68
N ARG A 72 0.69 -18.03 -3.56
CA ARG A 72 1.22 -17.36 -4.75
C ARG A 72 2.03 -16.13 -4.43
N LEU A 73 1.62 -15.38 -3.42
CA LEU A 73 2.40 -14.24 -2.93
C LEU A 73 3.75 -14.67 -2.38
N GLY A 74 3.77 -15.78 -1.61
CA GLY A 74 5.03 -16.31 -1.10
C GLY A 74 6.01 -16.65 -2.22
N GLU A 75 5.53 -17.26 -3.29
CA GLU A 75 6.35 -17.57 -4.47
C GLU A 75 6.84 -16.31 -5.17
N ALA A 76 5.98 -15.31 -5.33
CA ALA A 76 6.33 -14.05 -5.98
C ALA A 76 7.40 -13.29 -5.19
N PHE A 77 7.24 -13.20 -3.87
CA PHE A 77 8.21 -12.52 -3.03
C PHE A 77 9.55 -13.24 -2.96
N SER A 78 9.58 -14.55 -3.10
CA SER A 78 10.83 -15.31 -3.07
C SER A 78 11.74 -15.03 -4.26
N THR A 79 11.22 -14.42 -5.34
CA THR A 79 11.99 -14.06 -6.52
C THR A 79 12.48 -12.62 -6.54
N LEU A 80 12.20 -11.87 -5.51
CA LEU A 80 12.62 -10.46 -5.41
C LEU A 80 14.07 -10.31 -4.95
#